data_5efe36235b526ff27f543b8ee281a966
#
_entry.id   5efe36235b526ff27f543b8ee281a966
#
_cell.length_a   1.000
_cell.length_b   1.000
_cell.length_c   1.000
_cell.angle_alpha   90.00
_cell.angle_beta   90.00
_cell.angle_gamma   90.00
#
_symmetry.space_group_name_H-M   'P 1'
#
loop_
_entity.id
_entity.type
_entity.pdbx_description
1 polymer ?
#
loop_
_entity_poly.entity_id
_entity_poly.type
_entity_poly.pdbx_seq_one_letter_code
_entity_poly.pdbx_strand_id
1 'polypeptide(L)'
;NADVVFLCLGHGKSADFLKNNQYSAKTKVIDLSNDFRLNEDRVFQERTFVYGLPEVNREEIKGANNIANPGCFATAIQLALLPLAAKNEIKNDIHINAVTGSTGAGQSLSASTHFSWRNNNVSFYKEFSHQHEGEIYQTINQLEEDFNNKVYFLPMRGDFARGILAGVYVKSDLSEEEAKQIFNEYYQNEPFTHVSDAPIALKQVVNTNKCLLHVQKQDDVILITSIIDNLTKGASGQAVENMNLMFGWDENLGLNLKTVA
;
A
#
# COMPACT_ATOMS: atom_id res chain seq x y z
N ASN A 1 12.67 -23.61 15.20
CA ASN A 1 11.45 -23.14 15.84
C ASN A 1 11.46 -21.61 15.77
N ALA A 2 10.58 -21.03 14.99
CA ALA A 2 10.37 -19.59 14.90
C ALA A 2 8.89 -19.32 15.19
N ASP A 3 8.59 -18.21 15.87
CA ASP A 3 7.22 -17.78 16.13
C ASP A 3 6.60 -17.08 14.90
N VAL A 4 7.45 -16.38 14.11
CA VAL A 4 7.07 -15.72 12.87
C VAL A 4 8.13 -15.88 11.79
N VAL A 5 7.71 -15.98 10.53
CA VAL A 5 8.56 -16.01 9.35
C VAL A 5 8.12 -14.94 8.37
N PHE A 6 9.04 -14.09 7.97
CA PHE A 6 8.85 -13.11 6.90
C PHE A 6 9.39 -13.68 5.58
N LEU A 7 8.53 -13.80 4.58
CA LEU A 7 8.90 -14.25 3.24
C LEU A 7 9.24 -13.04 2.37
N CYS A 8 10.53 -12.83 2.13
CA CYS A 8 11.07 -11.73 1.33
C CYS A 8 11.70 -12.26 0.02
N LEU A 9 11.06 -13.24 -0.61
CA LEU A 9 11.65 -14.04 -1.71
C LEU A 9 11.44 -13.46 -3.10
N GLY A 10 10.60 -12.45 -3.23
CA GLY A 10 10.14 -11.91 -4.50
C GLY A 10 8.94 -12.69 -5.08
N HIS A 11 8.32 -12.10 -6.09
CA HIS A 11 7.08 -12.59 -6.68
C HIS A 11 7.22 -13.99 -7.29
N GLY A 12 6.21 -14.84 -7.09
CA GLY A 12 6.13 -16.19 -7.64
C GLY A 12 6.99 -17.23 -6.92
N LYS A 13 7.64 -16.88 -5.80
CA LYS A 13 8.55 -17.78 -5.09
C LYS A 13 8.08 -18.20 -3.69
N SER A 14 7.15 -17.46 -3.10
CA SER A 14 6.68 -17.75 -1.74
C SER A 14 5.86 -19.03 -1.69
N ALA A 15 5.02 -19.28 -2.68
CA ALA A 15 4.26 -20.52 -2.80
C ALA A 15 5.19 -21.74 -2.91
N ASP A 16 6.19 -21.69 -3.78
CA ASP A 16 7.17 -22.78 -3.93
C ASP A 16 7.99 -22.99 -2.65
N PHE A 17 8.35 -21.91 -1.97
CA PHE A 17 9.07 -21.99 -0.71
C PHE A 17 8.24 -22.67 0.37
N LEU A 18 6.99 -22.28 0.55
CA LEU A 18 6.07 -22.88 1.54
C LEU A 18 5.75 -24.34 1.21
N LYS A 19 5.69 -24.72 -0.06
CA LYS A 19 5.49 -26.10 -0.50
C LYS A 19 6.65 -27.02 -0.08
N ASN A 20 7.87 -26.50 -0.12
CA ASN A 20 9.09 -27.26 0.17
C ASN A 20 9.58 -27.14 1.62
N ASN A 21 9.01 -26.25 2.41
CA ASN A 21 9.41 -26.00 3.79
C ASN A 21 8.18 -26.03 4.70
N GLN A 22 8.10 -27.05 5.52
CA GLN A 22 7.01 -27.18 6.48
C GLN A 22 7.31 -26.39 7.76
N TYR A 23 6.37 -25.57 8.15
CA TYR A 23 6.38 -24.86 9.43
C TYR A 23 5.25 -25.38 10.32
N SER A 24 5.47 -25.29 11.63
CA SER A 24 4.42 -25.55 12.61
C SER A 24 3.17 -24.71 12.30
N ALA A 25 1.98 -25.25 12.50
CA ALA A 25 0.72 -24.50 12.39
C ALA A 25 0.67 -23.27 13.33
N LYS A 26 1.52 -23.27 14.39
CA LYS A 26 1.67 -22.13 15.31
C LYS A 26 2.60 -21.03 14.78
N THR A 27 3.47 -21.34 13.81
CA THR A 27 4.37 -20.36 13.22
C THR A 27 3.57 -19.42 12.30
N LYS A 28 3.54 -18.15 12.64
CA LYS A 28 2.90 -17.12 11.83
C LYS A 28 3.74 -16.82 10.58
N VAL A 29 3.09 -16.50 9.47
CA VAL A 29 3.77 -16.20 8.19
C VAL A 29 3.33 -14.85 7.68
N ILE A 30 4.27 -14.00 7.31
CA ILE A 30 4.01 -12.71 6.66
C ILE A 30 4.74 -12.73 5.31
N ASP A 31 3.96 -12.74 4.23
CA ASP A 31 4.48 -12.76 2.88
C ASP A 31 4.52 -11.36 2.26
N LEU A 32 5.68 -10.95 1.76
CA LEU A 32 5.89 -9.67 1.10
C LEU A 32 5.82 -9.78 -0.45
N SER A 33 5.62 -10.98 -0.99
CA SER A 33 5.41 -11.17 -2.42
C SER A 33 3.96 -10.81 -2.83
N ASN A 34 3.61 -11.00 -4.09
CA ASN A 34 2.23 -10.86 -4.56
C ASN A 34 1.46 -12.18 -4.57
N ASP A 35 2.07 -13.29 -4.14
CA ASP A 35 1.56 -14.64 -4.36
C ASP A 35 0.20 -14.91 -3.70
N PHE A 36 -0.12 -14.21 -2.59
CA PHE A 36 -1.32 -14.48 -1.79
C PHE A 36 -2.18 -13.24 -1.53
N ARG A 37 -1.98 -12.14 -2.27
CA ARG A 37 -2.64 -10.86 -2.01
C ARG A 37 -4.09 -10.82 -2.46
N LEU A 38 -4.40 -11.48 -3.58
CA LEU A 38 -5.74 -11.47 -4.14
C LEU A 38 -6.62 -12.55 -3.48
N ASN A 39 -7.92 -12.28 -3.38
CA ASN A 39 -8.87 -13.20 -2.76
C ASN A 39 -8.89 -14.59 -3.41
N GLU A 40 -8.63 -14.65 -4.70
CA GLU A 40 -8.52 -15.90 -5.47
C GLU A 40 -7.27 -16.70 -5.12
N ASP A 41 -6.20 -16.05 -4.67
CA ASP A 41 -4.89 -16.66 -4.37
C ASP A 41 -4.63 -16.82 -2.87
N ARG A 42 -5.50 -16.27 -2.00
CA ARG A 42 -5.26 -16.20 -0.55
C ARG A 42 -5.25 -17.54 0.18
N VAL A 43 -5.75 -18.58 -0.44
CA VAL A 43 -5.77 -19.93 0.15
C VAL A 43 -4.68 -20.79 -0.49
N PHE A 44 -3.69 -21.18 0.30
CA PHE A 44 -2.59 -22.04 -0.14
C PHE A 44 -2.39 -23.19 0.83
N GLN A 45 -2.64 -24.43 0.38
CA GLN A 45 -2.65 -25.63 1.22
C GLN A 45 -3.62 -25.45 2.42
N GLU A 46 -3.14 -25.58 3.63
CA GLU A 46 -3.91 -25.39 4.87
C GLU A 46 -3.85 -23.96 5.41
N ARG A 47 -3.26 -23.02 4.65
CA ARG A 47 -3.06 -21.62 5.06
C ARG A 47 -4.02 -20.71 4.33
N THR A 48 -4.66 -19.83 5.07
CA THR A 48 -5.42 -18.71 4.55
C THR A 48 -4.69 -17.42 4.91
N PHE A 49 -4.40 -16.60 3.92
CA PHE A 49 -3.73 -15.31 4.09
C PHE A 49 -4.75 -14.19 4.18
N VAL A 50 -4.57 -13.31 5.16
CA VAL A 50 -5.33 -12.06 5.29
C VAL A 50 -4.55 -10.95 4.59
N TYR A 51 -5.22 -10.11 3.84
CA TYR A 51 -4.61 -8.95 3.21
C TYR A 51 -4.21 -7.91 4.28
N GLY A 52 -2.93 -7.68 4.41
CA GLY A 52 -2.30 -6.98 5.53
C GLY A 52 -2.30 -5.45 5.41
N LEU A 53 -3.45 -4.83 5.16
CA LEU A 53 -3.65 -3.38 5.22
C LEU A 53 -4.41 -3.05 6.52
N PRO A 54 -3.73 -2.59 7.59
CA PRO A 54 -4.33 -2.38 8.90
C PRO A 54 -5.51 -1.40 8.89
N GLU A 55 -5.44 -0.36 8.07
CA GLU A 55 -6.48 0.68 7.98
C GLU A 55 -7.84 0.17 7.49
N VAL A 56 -7.91 -1.06 6.95
CA VAL A 56 -9.17 -1.68 6.53
C VAL A 56 -9.41 -3.05 7.16
N ASN A 57 -8.36 -3.83 7.49
CA ASN A 57 -8.49 -5.22 7.91
C ASN A 57 -7.95 -5.49 9.34
N ARG A 58 -7.85 -4.45 10.18
CA ARG A 58 -7.22 -4.54 11.52
C ARG A 58 -7.71 -5.73 12.34
N GLU A 59 -9.01 -5.93 12.45
CA GLU A 59 -9.56 -7.01 13.29
C GLU A 59 -9.29 -8.40 12.72
N GLU A 60 -9.30 -8.55 11.39
CA GLU A 60 -8.93 -9.81 10.74
C GLU A 60 -7.43 -10.12 10.94
N ILE A 61 -6.58 -9.09 10.84
CA ILE A 61 -5.12 -9.20 11.04
C ILE A 61 -4.80 -9.67 12.47
N LYS A 62 -5.48 -9.14 13.49
CA LYS A 62 -5.30 -9.58 14.89
C LYS A 62 -5.55 -11.07 15.08
N GLY A 63 -6.53 -11.63 14.37
CA GLY A 63 -6.86 -13.06 14.40
C GLY A 63 -6.07 -13.93 13.45
N ALA A 64 -5.23 -13.36 12.59
CA ALA A 64 -4.58 -14.08 11.52
C ALA A 64 -3.35 -14.87 11.96
N ASN A 65 -3.09 -15.98 11.26
CA ASN A 65 -1.82 -16.71 11.32
C ASN A 65 -0.96 -16.46 10.07
N ASN A 66 -1.56 -15.97 8.98
CA ASN A 66 -0.81 -15.69 7.77
C ASN A 66 -1.28 -14.35 7.17
N ILE A 67 -0.34 -13.51 6.78
CA ILE A 67 -0.57 -12.19 6.19
C ILE A 67 0.05 -12.12 4.80
N ALA A 68 -0.72 -11.64 3.83
CA ALA A 68 -0.21 -11.16 2.55
C ALA A 68 -0.02 -9.65 2.63
N ASN A 69 1.23 -9.21 2.76
CA ASN A 69 1.55 -7.79 2.91
C ASN A 69 1.33 -7.04 1.60
N PRO A 70 0.61 -5.91 1.58
CA PRO A 70 0.29 -5.15 0.38
C PRO A 70 1.48 -4.73 -0.47
N GLY A 71 1.25 -4.49 -1.75
CA GLY A 71 2.21 -3.86 -2.63
C GLY A 71 2.38 -2.37 -2.31
N CYS A 72 3.57 -1.82 -2.55
CA CYS A 72 3.89 -0.45 -2.14
C CYS A 72 3.02 0.62 -2.81
N PHE A 73 2.79 0.54 -4.13
CA PHE A 73 1.83 1.43 -4.79
C PHE A 73 0.40 1.16 -4.34
N ALA A 74 0.02 -0.10 -4.17
CA ALA A 74 -1.31 -0.45 -3.68
C ALA A 74 -1.56 0.22 -2.32
N THR A 75 -0.62 0.12 -1.37
CA THR A 75 -0.72 0.81 -0.08
C THR A 75 -0.96 2.31 -0.24
N ALA A 76 -0.10 3.02 -1.01
CA ALA A 76 -0.22 4.47 -1.17
C ALA A 76 -1.56 4.90 -1.79
N ILE A 77 -2.02 4.15 -2.80
CA ILE A 77 -3.23 4.47 -3.56
C ILE A 77 -4.48 4.10 -2.75
N GLN A 78 -4.50 2.94 -2.13
CA GLN A 78 -5.63 2.51 -1.30
C GLN A 78 -5.85 3.48 -0.15
N LEU A 79 -4.80 3.91 0.56
CA LEU A 79 -4.92 4.91 1.61
C LEU A 79 -5.47 6.25 1.11
N ALA A 80 -5.29 6.60 -0.15
CA ALA A 80 -5.94 7.76 -0.75
C ALA A 80 -7.42 7.54 -1.11
N LEU A 81 -7.88 6.28 -1.19
CA LEU A 81 -9.23 5.94 -1.66
C LEU A 81 -10.16 5.41 -0.57
N LEU A 82 -9.61 4.79 0.49
CA LEU A 82 -10.41 4.16 1.55
C LEU A 82 -11.52 5.04 2.13
N PRO A 83 -11.27 6.33 2.47
CA PRO A 83 -12.32 7.16 3.05
C PRO A 83 -13.49 7.41 2.10
N LEU A 84 -13.21 7.62 0.82
CA LEU A 84 -14.24 7.82 -0.19
C LEU A 84 -15.01 6.53 -0.48
N ALA A 85 -14.31 5.39 -0.60
CA ALA A 85 -14.95 4.09 -0.80
C ALA A 85 -15.86 3.72 0.39
N ALA A 86 -15.40 3.92 1.63
CA ALA A 86 -16.19 3.64 2.83
C ALA A 86 -17.47 4.52 2.97
N LYS A 87 -17.54 5.62 2.25
CA LYS A 87 -18.71 6.50 2.16
C LYS A 87 -19.51 6.32 0.86
N ASN A 88 -19.12 5.38 -0.02
CA ASN A 88 -19.67 5.22 -1.37
C ASN A 88 -19.61 6.52 -2.18
N GLU A 89 -18.50 7.25 -2.11
CA GLU A 89 -18.31 8.54 -2.78
C GLU A 89 -17.42 8.46 -4.02
N ILE A 90 -17.06 7.25 -4.50
CA ILE A 90 -16.33 7.06 -5.76
C ILE A 90 -17.34 6.88 -6.90
N LYS A 91 -17.92 7.96 -7.38
CA LYS A 91 -18.98 7.97 -8.39
C LYS A 91 -18.47 7.93 -9.84
N ASN A 92 -17.20 8.12 -10.06
CA ASN A 92 -16.57 8.26 -11.37
C ASN A 92 -15.28 7.46 -11.47
N ASP A 93 -14.73 7.36 -12.68
CA ASP A 93 -13.44 6.74 -12.92
C ASP A 93 -12.33 7.40 -12.08
N ILE A 94 -11.42 6.57 -11.61
CA ILE A 94 -10.27 7.00 -10.80
C ILE A 94 -9.06 7.17 -11.69
N HIS A 95 -8.39 8.31 -11.59
CA HIS A 95 -7.15 8.58 -12.31
C HIS A 95 -5.98 8.68 -11.33
N ILE A 96 -4.89 7.99 -11.64
CA ILE A 96 -3.75 7.87 -10.74
C ILE A 96 -2.46 8.10 -11.49
N ASN A 97 -1.69 9.09 -11.07
CA ASN A 97 -0.30 9.27 -11.46
C ASN A 97 0.58 9.07 -10.24
N ALA A 98 1.46 8.08 -10.27
CA ALA A 98 2.30 7.82 -9.11
C ALA A 98 3.76 7.56 -9.49
N VAL A 99 4.68 8.19 -8.79
CA VAL A 99 6.12 8.00 -8.98
C VAL A 99 6.72 7.28 -7.78
N THR A 100 7.55 6.24 -8.07
CA THR A 100 8.33 5.53 -7.05
C THR A 100 9.82 5.71 -7.27
N GLY A 101 10.57 5.60 -6.17
CA GLY A 101 12.03 5.54 -6.23
C GLY A 101 12.55 4.26 -6.90
N SER A 102 13.82 4.26 -7.25
CA SER A 102 14.49 3.15 -7.96
C SER A 102 14.47 1.82 -7.21
N THR A 103 14.46 1.85 -5.87
CA THR A 103 14.38 0.65 -5.02
C THR A 103 13.09 -0.15 -5.19
N GLY A 104 12.01 0.46 -5.72
CA GLY A 104 10.78 -0.23 -6.05
C GLY A 104 10.91 -1.29 -7.17
N ALA A 105 12.04 -1.31 -7.89
CA ALA A 105 12.34 -2.34 -8.89
C ALA A 105 12.80 -3.68 -8.29
N GLY A 106 13.12 -3.72 -7.00
CA GLY A 106 13.77 -4.86 -6.37
C GLY A 106 15.23 -5.02 -6.79
N GLN A 107 15.81 -6.20 -6.52
CA GLN A 107 17.24 -6.47 -6.75
C GLN A 107 17.54 -7.11 -8.11
N SER A 108 16.55 -7.52 -8.86
CA SER A 108 16.75 -8.17 -10.17
C SER A 108 17.33 -7.17 -11.18
N LEU A 109 18.41 -7.59 -11.83
CA LEU A 109 19.06 -6.77 -12.85
C LEU A 109 18.18 -6.67 -14.11
N SER A 110 18.04 -5.47 -14.62
CA SER A 110 17.34 -5.19 -15.89
C SER A 110 17.93 -3.95 -16.56
N ALA A 111 17.70 -3.78 -17.85
CA ALA A 111 18.18 -2.61 -18.59
C ALA A 111 17.65 -1.29 -17.96
N SER A 112 16.40 -1.26 -17.51
CA SER A 112 15.77 -0.07 -16.94
C SER A 112 16.21 0.23 -15.49
N THR A 113 16.94 -0.69 -14.83
CA THR A 113 17.53 -0.48 -13.49
C THR A 113 19.03 -0.19 -13.55
N HIS A 114 19.64 -0.26 -14.73
CA HIS A 114 21.04 0.08 -14.93
C HIS A 114 21.28 1.56 -14.60
N PHE A 115 22.40 1.86 -13.94
CA PHE A 115 22.72 3.22 -13.47
C PHE A 115 22.60 4.28 -14.57
N SER A 116 23.23 4.06 -15.74
CA SER A 116 23.19 5.02 -16.86
C SER A 116 21.81 5.24 -17.45
N TRP A 117 20.90 4.28 -17.31
CA TRP A 117 19.50 4.45 -17.71
C TRP A 117 18.71 5.23 -16.66
N ARG A 118 18.93 4.91 -15.38
CA ARG A 118 18.11 5.44 -14.28
C ARG A 118 18.52 6.86 -13.86
N ASN A 119 19.79 7.18 -13.94
CA ASN A 119 20.31 8.47 -13.52
C ASN A 119 19.75 9.63 -14.37
N ASN A 120 19.27 10.69 -13.71
CA ASN A 120 18.61 11.84 -14.35
C ASN A 120 17.43 11.47 -15.26
N ASN A 121 16.68 10.43 -14.92
CA ASN A 121 15.61 9.93 -15.77
C ASN A 121 14.34 9.61 -14.97
N VAL A 122 13.17 9.93 -15.57
CA VAL A 122 11.87 9.47 -15.13
C VAL A 122 11.16 8.78 -16.29
N SER A 123 10.51 7.65 -16.03
CA SER A 123 9.83 6.90 -17.09
C SER A 123 8.58 6.20 -16.55
N PHE A 124 7.56 6.12 -17.40
CA PHE A 124 6.44 5.22 -17.17
C PHE A 124 6.87 3.75 -17.28
N TYR A 125 6.13 2.85 -16.68
CA TYR A 125 6.25 1.40 -16.86
C TYR A 125 4.94 0.71 -16.48
N LYS A 126 4.57 -0.34 -17.23
CA LYS A 126 3.33 -1.11 -17.01
C LYS A 126 2.08 -0.24 -16.91
N GLU A 127 1.96 0.76 -17.78
CA GLU A 127 0.80 1.65 -17.87
C GLU A 127 -0.47 0.81 -18.07
N PHE A 128 -1.50 1.08 -17.28
CA PHE A 128 -2.80 0.39 -17.30
C PHE A 128 -2.72 -1.14 -17.20
N SER A 129 -1.64 -1.67 -16.63
CA SER A 129 -1.40 -3.12 -16.53
C SER A 129 -0.54 -3.51 -15.32
N HIS A 130 -0.45 -2.63 -14.34
CA HIS A 130 0.35 -2.89 -13.15
C HIS A 130 -0.35 -3.88 -12.21
N GLN A 131 0.39 -4.87 -11.71
CA GLN A 131 -0.15 -5.94 -10.85
C GLN A 131 -0.84 -5.44 -9.58
N HIS A 132 -0.57 -4.21 -9.11
CA HIS A 132 -1.24 -3.65 -7.95
C HIS A 132 -2.68 -3.16 -8.25
N GLU A 133 -3.11 -3.09 -9.50
CA GLU A 133 -4.48 -2.72 -9.84
C GLU A 133 -5.50 -3.72 -9.26
N GLY A 134 -5.18 -5.02 -9.28
CA GLY A 134 -6.01 -6.05 -8.66
C GLY A 134 -6.23 -5.83 -7.16
N GLU A 135 -5.15 -5.43 -6.44
CA GLU A 135 -5.23 -5.10 -5.01
C GLU A 135 -6.13 -3.88 -4.76
N ILE A 136 -6.02 -2.85 -5.61
CA ILE A 136 -6.82 -1.61 -5.50
C ILE A 136 -8.30 -1.93 -5.72
N TYR A 137 -8.65 -2.62 -6.79
CA TYR A 137 -10.03 -3.02 -7.07
C TYR A 137 -10.62 -3.88 -5.96
N GLN A 138 -9.86 -4.87 -5.47
CA GLN A 138 -10.30 -5.75 -4.39
C GLN A 138 -10.67 -4.96 -3.13
N THR A 139 -9.83 -4.00 -2.73
CA THR A 139 -10.05 -3.21 -1.52
C THR A 139 -11.20 -2.22 -1.68
N ILE A 140 -11.35 -1.58 -2.84
CA ILE A 140 -12.51 -0.72 -3.11
C ILE A 140 -13.79 -1.56 -3.05
N ASN A 141 -13.84 -2.69 -3.74
CA ASN A 141 -15.03 -3.57 -3.75
C ASN A 141 -15.36 -4.17 -2.37
N GLN A 142 -14.39 -4.28 -1.46
CA GLN A 142 -14.65 -4.68 -0.07
C GLN A 142 -15.48 -3.63 0.69
N LEU A 143 -15.33 -2.35 0.34
CA LEU A 143 -15.98 -1.21 1.01
C LEU A 143 -17.20 -0.70 0.24
N GLU A 144 -17.18 -0.78 -1.06
CA GLU A 144 -18.21 -0.32 -2.01
C GLU A 144 -18.54 -1.44 -2.99
N GLU A 145 -19.52 -2.30 -2.63
CA GLU A 145 -19.83 -3.55 -3.37
C GLU A 145 -20.22 -3.32 -4.84
N ASP A 146 -20.84 -2.18 -5.14
CA ASP A 146 -21.30 -1.82 -6.49
C ASP A 146 -20.28 -1.00 -7.31
N PHE A 147 -19.02 -0.95 -6.90
CA PHE A 147 -18.00 -0.20 -7.62
C PHE A 147 -17.76 -0.77 -9.02
N ASN A 148 -18.17 -0.01 -10.05
CA ASN A 148 -18.07 -0.39 -11.46
C ASN A 148 -17.21 0.56 -12.30
N ASN A 149 -16.65 1.61 -11.68
CA ASN A 149 -15.82 2.58 -12.37
C ASN A 149 -14.42 2.03 -12.67
N LYS A 150 -13.71 2.66 -13.57
CA LYS A 150 -12.37 2.24 -13.98
C LYS A 150 -11.29 2.91 -13.14
N VAL A 151 -10.19 2.20 -12.98
CA VAL A 151 -8.97 2.72 -12.39
C VAL A 151 -7.94 2.89 -13.50
N TYR A 152 -7.54 4.12 -13.78
CA TYR A 152 -6.49 4.45 -14.74
C TYR A 152 -5.21 4.74 -13.99
N PHE A 153 -4.31 3.78 -13.94
CA PHE A 153 -3.06 3.89 -13.20
C PHE A 153 -1.85 4.04 -14.13
N LEU A 154 -1.11 5.13 -13.92
CA LEU A 154 0.13 5.48 -14.62
C LEU A 154 1.31 5.46 -13.64
N PRO A 155 1.95 4.31 -13.44
CA PRO A 155 3.12 4.22 -12.59
C PRO A 155 4.36 4.78 -13.26
N MET A 156 5.14 5.56 -12.52
CA MET A 156 6.41 6.13 -12.96
C MET A 156 7.53 5.69 -12.02
N ARG A 157 8.75 5.61 -12.56
CA ARG A 157 9.96 5.41 -11.77
C ARG A 157 10.87 6.63 -11.92
N GLY A 158 11.16 7.25 -10.77
CA GLY A 158 11.98 8.45 -10.69
C GLY A 158 13.45 8.19 -10.38
N ASP A 159 14.26 9.22 -10.50
CA ASP A 159 15.69 9.23 -10.15
C ASP A 159 15.90 9.65 -8.69
N PHE A 160 15.36 8.86 -7.80
CA PHE A 160 15.61 8.93 -6.35
C PHE A 160 15.52 7.52 -5.76
N ALA A 161 16.10 7.30 -4.61
CA ALA A 161 16.23 5.95 -4.07
C ALA A 161 14.91 5.42 -3.50
N ARG A 162 14.25 6.19 -2.63
CA ARG A 162 13.11 5.71 -1.81
C ARG A 162 11.94 6.67 -1.83
N GLY A 163 10.77 6.11 -1.73
CA GLY A 163 9.50 6.80 -1.55
C GLY A 163 8.54 6.62 -2.73
N ILE A 164 7.27 6.87 -2.46
CA ILE A 164 6.18 6.96 -3.43
C ILE A 164 5.44 8.27 -3.20
N LEU A 165 5.19 8.99 -4.30
CA LEU A 165 4.23 10.07 -4.35
C LEU A 165 3.15 9.67 -5.35
N ALA A 166 1.91 9.57 -4.89
CA ALA A 166 0.75 9.28 -5.71
C ALA A 166 -0.21 10.47 -5.69
N GLY A 167 -0.58 10.94 -6.88
CA GLY A 167 -1.70 11.83 -7.09
C GLY A 167 -2.90 11.01 -7.57
N VAL A 168 -3.92 10.91 -6.74
CA VAL A 168 -5.17 10.19 -7.03
C VAL A 168 -6.26 11.24 -7.18
N TYR A 169 -6.96 11.26 -8.31
CA TYR A 169 -8.00 12.24 -8.54
C TYR A 169 -9.26 11.62 -9.14
N VAL A 170 -10.39 12.12 -8.65
CA VAL A 170 -11.73 11.67 -9.02
C VAL A 170 -12.65 12.88 -9.13
N LYS A 171 -13.67 12.79 -9.98
CA LYS A 171 -14.76 13.75 -9.97
C LYS A 171 -15.66 13.50 -8.76
N SER A 172 -16.07 14.57 -8.10
CA SER A 172 -16.91 14.50 -6.91
C SER A 172 -17.71 15.77 -6.70
N ASP A 173 -18.94 15.62 -6.22
CA ASP A 173 -19.81 16.73 -5.83
C ASP A 173 -19.51 17.24 -4.41
N LEU A 174 -18.73 16.51 -3.60
CA LEU A 174 -18.31 16.95 -2.27
C LEU A 174 -17.55 18.27 -2.32
N SER A 175 -17.79 19.18 -1.38
CA SER A 175 -16.89 20.31 -1.15
C SER A 175 -15.51 19.84 -0.66
N GLU A 176 -14.53 20.72 -0.68
CA GLU A 176 -13.20 20.42 -0.14
C GLU A 176 -13.25 20.13 1.37
N GLU A 177 -14.07 20.89 2.08
CA GLU A 177 -14.29 20.75 3.52
C GLU A 177 -14.93 19.42 3.88
N GLU A 178 -15.97 19.00 3.14
CA GLU A 178 -16.62 17.69 3.34
C GLU A 178 -15.65 16.55 3.06
N ALA A 179 -14.87 16.64 1.96
CA ALA A 179 -13.87 15.64 1.66
C ALA A 179 -12.81 15.56 2.76
N LYS A 180 -12.25 16.69 3.21
CA LYS A 180 -11.28 16.73 4.32
C LYS A 180 -11.85 16.15 5.61
N GLN A 181 -13.11 16.43 5.90
CA GLN A 181 -13.77 15.88 7.08
C GLN A 181 -13.85 14.34 7.01
N ILE A 182 -14.26 13.78 5.88
CA ILE A 182 -14.30 12.31 5.64
C ILE A 182 -12.94 11.67 5.89
N PHE A 183 -11.87 12.26 5.37
CA PHE A 183 -10.52 11.76 5.56
C PHE A 183 -10.04 11.86 7.01
N ASN A 184 -10.28 12.99 7.67
CA ASN A 184 -9.91 13.18 9.08
C ASN A 184 -10.67 12.22 10.00
N GLU A 185 -11.98 12.01 9.80
CA GLU A 185 -12.79 11.07 10.57
C GLU A 185 -12.30 9.62 10.38
N TYR A 186 -11.96 9.24 9.14
CA TYR A 186 -11.52 7.89 8.83
C TYR A 186 -10.18 7.57 9.51
N TYR A 187 -9.21 8.49 9.45
CA TYR A 187 -7.85 8.26 9.93
C TYR A 187 -7.55 8.79 11.33
N GLN A 188 -8.53 9.32 12.07
CA GLN A 188 -8.32 9.93 13.39
C GLN A 188 -7.62 9.03 14.42
N ASN A 189 -7.80 7.72 14.32
CA ASN A 189 -7.24 6.73 15.24
C ASN A 189 -6.10 5.90 14.61
N GLU A 190 -5.68 6.23 13.38
CA GLU A 190 -4.64 5.48 12.70
C GLU A 190 -3.25 5.96 13.13
N PRO A 191 -2.37 5.05 13.63
CA PRO A 191 -1.09 5.47 14.17
C PRO A 191 -0.10 5.94 13.10
N PHE A 192 -0.29 5.52 11.84
CA PHE A 192 0.66 5.79 10.77
C PHE A 192 0.10 6.53 9.57
N THR A 193 -1.21 6.73 9.48
CA THR A 193 -1.83 7.45 8.37
C THR A 193 -2.42 8.76 8.84
N HIS A 194 -1.92 9.88 8.30
CA HIS A 194 -2.25 11.23 8.77
C HIS A 194 -2.68 12.13 7.61
N VAL A 195 -3.68 12.96 7.84
CA VAL A 195 -4.15 13.97 6.89
C VAL A 195 -3.48 15.31 7.22
N SER A 196 -2.94 15.98 6.20
CA SER A 196 -2.24 17.26 6.33
C SER A 196 -3.09 18.39 5.73
N ASP A 197 -3.22 19.49 6.47
CA ASP A 197 -3.86 20.71 5.97
C ASP A 197 -2.98 21.49 4.97
N ALA A 198 -1.67 21.25 5.00
CA ALA A 198 -0.70 21.89 4.10
C ALA A 198 -0.20 20.90 3.01
N PRO A 199 0.24 21.41 1.85
CA PRO A 199 0.87 20.59 0.82
C PRO A 199 2.02 19.75 1.38
N ILE A 200 2.12 18.52 0.93
CA ILE A 200 3.08 17.53 1.42
C ILE A 200 4.20 17.25 0.41
N ALA A 201 5.35 16.84 0.91
CA ALA A 201 6.51 16.50 0.11
C ALA A 201 7.12 15.15 0.55
N LEU A 202 7.63 14.39 -0.41
CA LEU A 202 8.09 13.02 -0.22
C LEU A 202 9.10 12.85 0.93
N LYS A 203 9.99 13.81 1.13
CA LYS A 203 10.99 13.79 2.20
C LYS A 203 10.42 13.73 3.62
N GLN A 204 9.16 14.13 3.80
CA GLN A 204 8.52 14.11 5.14
C GLN A 204 8.26 12.68 5.65
N VAL A 205 8.26 11.67 4.76
CA VAL A 205 7.95 10.28 5.13
C VAL A 205 9.07 9.28 4.85
N VAL A 206 10.07 9.65 4.04
CA VAL A 206 11.18 8.74 3.71
C VAL A 206 11.85 8.24 4.99
N ASN A 207 12.07 6.92 5.07
CA ASN A 207 12.57 6.18 6.22
C ASN A 207 11.61 6.10 7.43
N THR A 208 10.33 6.43 7.26
CA THR A 208 9.31 6.26 8.31
C THR A 208 8.23 5.25 7.90
N ASN A 209 7.44 4.77 8.87
CA ASN A 209 6.24 3.97 8.58
C ASN A 209 4.99 4.83 8.36
N LYS A 210 5.15 6.11 8.06
CA LYS A 210 4.03 7.04 7.90
C LYS A 210 3.54 7.09 6.47
N CYS A 211 2.22 7.26 6.33
CA CYS A 211 1.56 7.80 5.17
C CYS A 211 1.07 9.22 5.49
N LEU A 212 1.38 10.19 4.63
CA LEU A 212 0.74 11.51 4.69
C LEU A 212 -0.16 11.67 3.50
N LEU A 213 -1.34 12.21 3.77
CA LEU A 213 -2.37 12.52 2.79
C LEU A 213 -2.63 14.02 2.77
N HIS A 214 -2.88 14.58 1.58
CA HIS A 214 -3.35 15.95 1.44
C HIS A 214 -4.49 15.98 0.44
N VAL A 215 -5.62 16.55 0.86
CA VAL A 215 -6.86 16.62 0.08
C VAL A 215 -7.09 18.06 -0.36
N GLN A 216 -7.32 18.23 -1.64
CA GLN A 216 -7.69 19.54 -2.22
C GLN A 216 -8.68 19.35 -3.36
N LYS A 217 -9.47 20.38 -3.64
CA LYS A 217 -10.46 20.36 -4.72
C LYS A 217 -10.26 21.53 -5.67
N GLN A 218 -10.47 21.26 -6.95
CA GLN A 218 -10.62 22.29 -7.97
C GLN A 218 -11.79 21.92 -8.86
N ASP A 219 -12.74 22.82 -9.00
CA ASP A 219 -13.98 22.63 -9.75
C ASP A 219 -14.73 21.35 -9.29
N ASP A 220 -14.90 20.37 -10.16
CA ASP A 220 -15.55 19.09 -9.89
C ASP A 220 -14.55 17.95 -9.57
N VAL A 221 -13.26 18.24 -9.38
CA VAL A 221 -12.21 17.24 -9.16
C VAL A 221 -11.60 17.36 -7.77
N ILE A 222 -11.62 16.27 -7.01
CA ILE A 222 -10.83 16.10 -5.78
C ILE A 222 -9.50 15.45 -6.15
N LEU A 223 -8.41 16.06 -5.72
CA LEU A 223 -7.05 15.49 -5.75
C LEU A 223 -6.64 15.07 -4.36
N ILE A 224 -6.29 13.81 -4.21
CA ILE A 224 -5.68 13.28 -3.00
C ILE A 224 -4.21 12.99 -3.31
N THR A 225 -3.30 13.73 -2.69
CA THR A 225 -1.88 13.42 -2.72
C THR A 225 -1.57 12.47 -1.57
N SER A 226 -0.96 11.33 -1.88
CA SER A 226 -0.52 10.33 -0.89
C SER A 226 0.97 10.11 -1.02
N ILE A 227 1.69 10.16 0.11
CA ILE A 227 3.12 9.87 0.15
C ILE A 227 3.46 8.85 1.22
N ILE A 228 4.32 7.89 0.86
CA ILE A 228 4.87 6.87 1.76
C ILE A 228 6.34 6.61 1.43
N ASP A 229 7.05 5.97 2.33
CA ASP A 229 8.30 5.27 1.99
C ASP A 229 7.96 3.87 1.43
N ASN A 230 8.40 3.58 0.20
CA ASN A 230 8.07 2.33 -0.50
C ASN A 230 8.68 1.08 0.14
N LEU A 231 9.72 1.20 0.97
CA LEU A 231 10.38 0.08 1.65
C LEU A 231 9.95 -0.07 3.12
N THR A 232 9.37 0.98 3.74
CA THR A 232 8.83 0.92 5.10
C THR A 232 7.31 0.76 5.08
N LYS A 233 6.50 1.81 5.07
CA LYS A 233 5.03 1.69 5.00
C LYS A 233 4.58 0.91 3.75
N GLY A 234 5.32 1.00 2.66
CA GLY A 234 5.06 0.23 1.44
C GLY A 234 5.53 -1.23 1.47
N ALA A 235 6.27 -1.69 2.51
CA ALA A 235 6.81 -3.05 2.57
C ALA A 235 7.10 -3.51 4.01
N SER A 236 8.36 -3.39 4.46
CA SER A 236 8.84 -4.01 5.71
C SER A 236 8.25 -3.40 6.97
N GLY A 237 8.03 -2.09 7.00
CA GLY A 237 7.42 -1.43 8.15
C GLY A 237 5.97 -1.88 8.35
N GLN A 238 5.17 -1.92 7.28
CA GLN A 238 3.81 -2.46 7.34
C GLN A 238 3.79 -3.94 7.73
N ALA A 239 4.78 -4.73 7.29
CA ALA A 239 4.90 -6.13 7.70
C ALA A 239 5.19 -6.26 9.22
N VAL A 240 5.99 -5.36 9.81
CA VAL A 240 6.21 -5.30 11.26
C VAL A 240 4.96 -4.82 11.99
N GLU A 241 4.24 -3.82 11.48
CA GLU A 241 2.94 -3.37 11.99
C GLU A 241 1.93 -4.53 12.03
N ASN A 242 1.83 -5.28 10.94
CA ASN A 242 1.01 -6.50 10.89
C ASN A 242 1.45 -7.54 11.92
N MET A 243 2.75 -7.78 12.08
CA MET A 243 3.27 -8.67 13.11
C MET A 243 2.85 -8.21 14.51
N ASN A 244 2.98 -6.93 14.83
CA ASN A 244 2.58 -6.37 16.11
C ASN A 244 1.10 -6.65 16.40
N LEU A 245 0.21 -6.40 15.43
CA LEU A 245 -1.22 -6.72 15.53
C LEU A 245 -1.48 -8.22 15.74
N MET A 246 -0.81 -9.09 14.97
CA MET A 246 -0.96 -10.55 15.08
C MET A 246 -0.54 -11.11 16.45
N PHE A 247 0.38 -10.44 17.14
CA PHE A 247 0.83 -10.83 18.49
C PHE A 247 0.16 -10.02 19.60
N GLY A 248 -0.75 -9.09 19.28
CA GLY A 248 -1.43 -8.25 20.26
C GLY A 248 -0.52 -7.23 20.93
N TRP A 249 0.56 -6.84 20.26
CA TRP A 249 1.49 -5.79 20.72
C TRP A 249 1.02 -4.42 20.27
N ASP A 250 1.66 -3.37 20.82
CA ASP A 250 1.46 -1.99 20.34
C ASP A 250 1.91 -1.88 18.86
N GLU A 251 1.04 -1.38 18.00
CA GLU A 251 1.31 -1.23 16.56
C GLU A 251 2.58 -0.44 16.27
N ASN A 252 2.91 0.53 17.13
CA ASN A 252 4.10 1.37 16.99
C ASN A 252 5.41 0.68 17.40
N LEU A 253 5.36 -0.51 17.98
CA LEU A 253 6.54 -1.18 18.52
C LEU A 253 7.61 -1.40 17.44
N GLY A 254 8.78 -0.79 17.63
CA GLY A 254 9.88 -0.84 16.66
C GLY A 254 9.73 0.07 15.43
N LEU A 255 8.63 0.82 15.29
CA LEU A 255 8.32 1.64 14.12
C LEU A 255 8.41 3.16 14.35
N ASN A 256 8.89 3.60 15.50
CA ASN A 256 9.17 5.02 15.79
C ASN A 256 10.44 5.50 15.05
N LEU A 257 10.38 5.44 13.73
CA LEU A 257 11.46 5.78 12.82
C LEU A 257 11.50 7.30 12.56
N LYS A 258 12.69 7.81 12.22
CA LYS A 258 12.89 9.23 11.87
C LYS A 258 13.15 9.37 10.38
N THR A 259 12.67 10.47 9.81
CA THR A 259 12.98 10.85 8.43
C THR A 259 14.50 11.00 8.24
N VAL A 260 14.97 10.66 7.05
CA VAL A 260 16.31 10.99 6.59
C VAL A 260 16.19 12.28 5.78
N ALA A 261 16.83 13.33 6.26
CA ALA A 261 16.83 14.63 5.60
C ALA A 261 17.66 14.61 4.31
#